data_da24420ccf9b8acba0dd16ed0bed7ff5
#
_entry.id   da24420ccf9b8acba0dd16ed0bed7ff5
#
_cell.length_a   1.000
_cell.length_b   1.000
_cell.length_c   1.000
_cell.angle_alpha   90.00
_cell.angle_beta   90.00
_cell.angle_gamma   90.00
#
_symmetry.space_group_name_H-M   'P 1'
#
loop_
_entity.id
_entity.type
_entity.pdbx_description
1 polymer ?
#
loop_
_entity_poly.entity_id
_entity_poly.type
_entity_poly.pdbx_seq_one_letter_code
_entity_poly.pdbx_strand_id
1 'polypeptide(L)'
;MAAVNDPQSSYDYPARVRFEITEGDISSYRDTAHYLNVANVDLVLLQHEYGIYGGRAGSYVLELLKHLTMPVVTTLHTVLRQPDPDQRMVMHQIAALSARVIVMSEYSSRVLQDVFGVPAEKIDLIPHGIPDLPFVEPDVYKDSLSLTGKAVLLTFGLLSPNKGFESVIRALPRILSLHSNAVYVIAGATHPLVRAREGDRYRDQLQALARELGVEKEVIFHNRFVSPREMAALVGSADIYVTPYCHEAQAVSGTLAYALGAGKAIISTPYWHAAELLDDGRGALVPFEDPAAIAATAIELLDSDAKRQSMRKRAYLYSRQMVWNHAAQSYMRSFLRAHANRLQPVHLKFPVQTIERVAASQLLRV
;
A
#
# COMPACT_ATOMS: atom_id res chain seq x y z
N MET A 1 18.69 -1.93 -9.22
CA MET A 1 17.52 -1.08 -8.92
C MET A 1 17.82 0.34 -9.39
N ALA A 2 16.80 1.08 -9.84
CA ALA A 2 16.85 2.52 -10.00
C ALA A 2 16.00 3.16 -8.88
N ALA A 3 16.55 4.14 -8.18
CA ALA A 3 15.85 4.87 -7.12
C ALA A 3 15.41 6.25 -7.64
N VAL A 4 14.30 6.76 -7.13
CA VAL A 4 13.84 8.13 -7.43
C VAL A 4 14.15 9.00 -6.23
N ASN A 5 14.90 10.10 -6.46
CA ASN A 5 15.31 11.03 -5.43
C ASN A 5 14.56 12.35 -5.59
N ASP A 6 14.06 12.88 -4.48
CA ASP A 6 13.62 14.26 -4.45
C ASP A 6 14.84 15.21 -4.62
N PRO A 7 14.64 16.42 -5.19
CA PRO A 7 15.74 17.30 -5.56
C PRO A 7 16.60 17.82 -4.39
N GLN A 8 16.14 17.64 -3.16
CA GLN A 8 16.78 18.23 -1.96
C GLN A 8 17.47 17.19 -1.08
N SER A 9 17.34 15.90 -1.40
CA SER A 9 17.84 14.82 -0.56
C SER A 9 18.95 14.03 -1.24
N SER A 10 19.96 13.68 -0.47
CA SER A 10 20.99 12.71 -0.83
C SER A 10 20.84 11.50 0.06
N TYR A 11 20.85 10.31 -0.54
CA TYR A 11 20.64 9.05 0.16
C TYR A 11 21.87 8.16 0.00
N ASP A 12 22.29 7.52 1.10
CA ASP A 12 23.31 6.47 1.05
C ASP A 12 22.64 5.13 0.69
N TYR A 13 22.69 4.79 -0.58
CA TYR A 13 22.05 3.60 -1.10
C TYR A 13 22.94 2.36 -1.02
N PRO A 14 22.34 1.20 -0.74
CA PRO A 14 23.09 -0.07 -0.84
C PRO A 14 23.50 -0.36 -2.29
N ALA A 15 24.55 -1.16 -2.48
CA ALA A 15 25.14 -1.46 -3.78
C ALA A 15 24.19 -2.02 -4.86
N ARG A 16 23.00 -2.50 -4.48
CA ARG A 16 21.96 -2.95 -5.41
C ARG A 16 21.25 -1.80 -6.14
N VAL A 17 21.28 -0.57 -5.63
CA VAL A 17 20.86 0.62 -6.38
C VAL A 17 22.01 0.99 -7.32
N ARG A 18 21.74 0.96 -8.60
CA ARG A 18 22.73 1.17 -9.67
C ARG A 18 22.52 2.43 -10.47
N PHE A 19 21.35 3.03 -10.31
CA PHE A 19 20.98 4.26 -11.00
C PHE A 19 20.06 5.08 -10.10
N GLU A 20 20.18 6.39 -10.22
CA GLU A 20 19.38 7.34 -9.46
C GLU A 20 18.64 8.26 -10.44
N ILE A 21 17.34 8.41 -10.24
CA ILE A 21 16.47 9.27 -11.03
C ILE A 21 16.23 10.53 -10.23
N THR A 22 16.52 11.67 -10.79
CA THR A 22 16.13 12.96 -10.20
C THR A 22 14.67 13.23 -10.52
N GLU A 23 13.80 13.29 -9.49
CA GLU A 23 12.35 13.39 -9.64
C GLU A 23 11.94 14.51 -10.61
N GLY A 24 12.47 15.72 -10.45
CA GLY A 24 12.11 16.90 -11.23
C GLY A 24 12.78 17.01 -12.61
N ASP A 25 13.67 16.10 -12.97
CA ASP A 25 14.41 16.13 -14.23
C ASP A 25 13.94 15.03 -15.19
N ILE A 26 13.17 15.40 -16.20
CA ILE A 26 12.63 14.47 -17.20
C ILE A 26 13.72 13.75 -18.02
N SER A 27 14.91 14.36 -18.17
CA SER A 27 16.02 13.71 -18.91
C SER A 27 16.55 12.50 -18.15
N SER A 28 16.58 12.58 -16.82
CA SER A 28 16.99 11.50 -15.91
C SER A 28 16.17 10.21 -16.11
N TYR A 29 14.89 10.33 -16.48
CA TYR A 29 14.03 9.17 -16.79
C TYR A 29 14.42 8.50 -18.11
N ARG A 30 14.80 9.27 -19.14
CA ARG A 30 15.32 8.75 -20.43
C ARG A 30 16.66 8.08 -20.25
N ASP A 31 17.55 8.68 -19.50
CA ASP A 31 18.88 8.13 -19.18
C ASP A 31 18.76 6.81 -18.44
N THR A 32 17.79 6.72 -17.52
CA THR A 32 17.46 5.46 -16.82
C THR A 32 16.99 4.39 -17.80
N ALA A 33 16.11 4.73 -18.74
CA ALA A 33 15.66 3.76 -19.76
C ALA A 33 16.83 3.29 -20.62
N HIS A 34 17.70 4.20 -21.06
CA HIS A 34 18.89 3.86 -21.81
C HIS A 34 19.82 2.93 -21.03
N TYR A 35 20.09 3.26 -19.77
CA TYR A 35 20.88 2.42 -18.87
C TYR A 35 20.29 1.00 -18.74
N LEU A 36 18.98 0.87 -18.51
CA LEU A 36 18.32 -0.42 -18.34
C LEU A 36 18.35 -1.24 -19.63
N ASN A 37 18.18 -0.60 -20.79
CA ASN A 37 18.28 -1.26 -22.09
C ASN A 37 19.70 -1.81 -22.38
N VAL A 38 20.75 -1.03 -22.04
CA VAL A 38 22.15 -1.46 -22.20
C VAL A 38 22.53 -2.54 -21.17
N ALA A 39 21.97 -2.47 -19.94
CA ALA A 39 22.23 -3.44 -18.89
C ALA A 39 21.59 -4.82 -19.15
N ASN A 40 20.90 -4.99 -20.29
CA ASN A 40 20.29 -6.24 -20.73
C ASN A 40 19.36 -6.86 -19.67
N VAL A 41 18.48 -6.05 -19.13
CA VAL A 41 17.49 -6.45 -18.12
C VAL A 41 16.33 -7.18 -18.81
N ASP A 42 15.93 -8.33 -18.28
CA ASP A 42 14.85 -9.15 -18.86
C ASP A 42 13.45 -8.55 -18.65
N LEU A 43 13.26 -7.83 -17.55
CA LEU A 43 11.98 -7.26 -17.13
C LEU A 43 12.19 -6.10 -16.18
N VAL A 44 11.34 -5.09 -16.24
CA VAL A 44 11.27 -4.00 -15.28
C VAL A 44 10.03 -4.15 -14.41
N LEU A 45 10.21 -4.13 -13.07
CA LEU A 45 9.13 -3.98 -12.10
C LEU A 45 9.05 -2.51 -11.69
N LEU A 46 7.98 -1.84 -12.08
CA LEU A 46 7.68 -0.48 -11.66
C LEU A 46 6.82 -0.49 -10.39
N GLN A 47 7.23 0.30 -9.38
CA GLN A 47 6.41 0.60 -8.19
C GLN A 47 5.77 1.97 -8.40
N HIS A 48 4.47 2.03 -8.67
CA HIS A 48 3.79 3.27 -9.01
C HIS A 48 2.98 3.86 -7.86
N GLU A 49 3.26 5.12 -7.57
CA GLU A 49 2.44 6.03 -6.76
C GLU A 49 2.52 7.43 -7.41
N TYR A 50 1.39 8.15 -7.48
CA TYR A 50 1.34 9.45 -8.18
C TYR A 50 2.31 10.50 -7.62
N GLY A 51 2.62 10.46 -6.33
CA GLY A 51 3.49 11.42 -5.65
C GLY A 51 4.99 11.09 -5.65
N ILE A 52 5.42 10.01 -6.34
CA ILE A 52 6.84 9.61 -6.37
C ILE A 52 7.56 10.21 -7.57
N TYR A 53 6.87 10.41 -8.68
CA TYR A 53 7.47 10.81 -9.95
C TYR A 53 7.18 12.28 -10.27
N GLY A 54 8.11 12.94 -10.94
CA GLY A 54 7.96 14.32 -11.35
C GLY A 54 6.89 14.55 -12.42
N GLY A 55 6.56 15.81 -12.65
CA GLY A 55 5.52 16.23 -13.57
C GLY A 55 4.10 16.13 -12.97
N ARG A 56 3.10 16.56 -13.74
CA ARG A 56 1.71 16.47 -13.30
C ARG A 56 1.29 15.02 -13.14
N ALA A 57 0.75 14.67 -11.98
CA ALA A 57 0.35 13.32 -11.60
C ALA A 57 1.46 12.27 -11.82
N GLY A 58 2.74 12.65 -11.67
CA GLY A 58 3.87 11.74 -11.87
C GLY A 58 4.18 11.41 -13.33
N SER A 59 3.76 12.26 -14.28
CA SER A 59 3.81 11.97 -15.73
C SER A 59 5.22 11.71 -16.29
N TYR A 60 6.29 12.14 -15.61
CA TYR A 60 7.66 11.90 -16.09
C TYR A 60 8.04 10.42 -16.16
N VAL A 61 7.38 9.55 -15.36
CA VAL A 61 7.57 8.10 -15.45
C VAL A 61 7.22 7.55 -16.85
N LEU A 62 6.35 8.23 -17.59
CA LEU A 62 5.98 7.83 -18.94
C LEU A 62 7.14 7.95 -19.93
N GLU A 63 8.07 8.87 -19.70
CA GLU A 63 9.31 8.97 -20.50
C GLU A 63 10.24 7.78 -20.27
N LEU A 64 10.29 7.26 -19.02
CA LEU A 64 10.98 6.00 -18.78
C LEU A 64 10.31 4.86 -19.52
N LEU A 65 8.99 4.69 -19.32
CA LEU A 65 8.25 3.53 -19.86
C LEU A 65 8.25 3.46 -21.38
N LYS A 66 8.14 4.61 -22.07
CA LYS A 66 8.13 4.68 -23.55
C LYS A 66 9.45 4.25 -24.19
N HIS A 67 10.56 4.40 -23.48
CA HIS A 67 11.89 4.11 -23.99
C HIS A 67 12.44 2.74 -23.56
N LEU A 68 11.72 2.00 -22.72
CA LEU A 68 12.10 0.64 -22.35
C LEU A 68 11.82 -0.35 -23.48
N THR A 69 12.76 -1.27 -23.71
CA THR A 69 12.65 -2.32 -24.76
C THR A 69 12.22 -3.68 -24.20
N MET A 70 12.22 -3.87 -22.88
CA MET A 70 11.80 -5.07 -22.21
C MET A 70 10.38 -4.93 -21.63
N PRO A 71 9.70 -6.05 -21.27
CA PRO A 71 8.40 -5.99 -20.62
C PRO A 71 8.45 -5.24 -19.29
N VAL A 72 7.37 -4.49 -19.02
CA VAL A 72 7.18 -3.81 -17.74
C VAL A 72 6.02 -4.47 -17.00
N VAL A 73 6.22 -4.77 -15.73
CA VAL A 73 5.16 -5.12 -14.76
C VAL A 73 5.03 -3.98 -13.78
N THR A 74 3.83 -3.42 -13.65
CA THR A 74 3.60 -2.28 -12.76
C THR A 74 2.76 -2.67 -11.56
N THR A 75 3.29 -2.44 -10.35
CA THR A 75 2.50 -2.49 -9.11
C THR A 75 1.90 -1.11 -8.83
N LEU A 76 0.59 -1.04 -8.70
CA LEU A 76 -0.14 0.19 -8.39
C LEU A 76 -0.45 0.24 -6.88
N HIS A 77 0.10 1.25 -6.20
CA HIS A 77 -0.16 1.48 -4.78
C HIS A 77 -1.43 2.31 -4.56
N THR A 78 -1.80 3.16 -5.52
CA THR A 78 -3.04 3.93 -5.52
C THR A 78 -3.79 3.74 -6.83
N VAL A 79 -5.09 3.40 -6.74
CA VAL A 79 -6.04 3.36 -7.84
C VAL A 79 -7.23 4.22 -7.47
N LEU A 80 -7.44 5.31 -8.20
CA LEU A 80 -8.46 6.32 -7.88
C LEU A 80 -9.77 6.04 -8.62
N ARG A 81 -10.88 6.05 -7.89
CA ARG A 81 -12.23 5.93 -8.47
C ARG A 81 -12.64 7.19 -9.23
N GLN A 82 -12.18 8.34 -8.74
CA GLN A 82 -12.47 9.65 -9.32
C GLN A 82 -11.15 10.39 -9.60
N PRO A 83 -10.37 9.93 -10.61
CA PRO A 83 -9.13 10.59 -10.97
C PRO A 83 -9.41 11.93 -11.65
N ASP A 84 -8.56 12.92 -11.41
CA ASP A 84 -8.52 14.12 -12.23
C ASP A 84 -8.04 13.80 -13.67
N PRO A 85 -8.13 14.74 -14.62
CA PRO A 85 -7.72 14.50 -16.01
C PRO A 85 -6.27 14.06 -16.18
N ASP A 86 -5.33 14.64 -15.42
CA ASP A 86 -3.91 14.29 -15.48
C ASP A 86 -3.67 12.89 -14.91
N GLN A 87 -4.27 12.58 -13.76
CA GLN A 87 -4.21 11.25 -13.13
C GLN A 87 -4.80 10.17 -14.03
N ARG A 88 -5.93 10.46 -14.68
CA ARG A 88 -6.57 9.54 -15.63
C ARG A 88 -5.66 9.26 -16.82
N MET A 89 -5.10 10.30 -17.42
CA MET A 89 -4.20 10.19 -18.56
C MET A 89 -2.95 9.36 -18.22
N VAL A 90 -2.31 9.66 -17.08
CA VAL A 90 -1.11 8.93 -16.64
C VAL A 90 -1.42 7.46 -16.40
N MET A 91 -2.51 7.14 -15.69
CA MET A 91 -2.90 5.75 -15.42
C MET A 91 -3.22 4.98 -16.70
N HIS A 92 -3.94 5.57 -17.66
CA HIS A 92 -4.18 4.92 -18.95
C HIS A 92 -2.88 4.59 -19.69
N GLN A 93 -1.92 5.51 -19.71
CA GLN A 93 -0.65 5.27 -20.38
C GLN A 93 0.21 4.22 -19.63
N ILE A 94 0.26 4.27 -18.31
CA ILE A 94 0.95 3.23 -17.53
C ILE A 94 0.33 1.86 -17.80
N ALA A 95 -1.00 1.76 -17.76
CA ALA A 95 -1.69 0.52 -18.03
C ALA A 95 -1.43 0.02 -19.47
N ALA A 96 -1.40 0.91 -20.46
CA ALA A 96 -1.11 0.56 -21.86
C ALA A 96 0.33 0.06 -22.05
N LEU A 97 1.31 0.76 -21.45
CA LEU A 97 2.74 0.47 -21.57
C LEU A 97 3.21 -0.73 -20.71
N SER A 98 2.43 -1.14 -19.73
CA SER A 98 2.73 -2.31 -18.89
C SER A 98 2.27 -3.60 -19.56
N ALA A 99 3.08 -4.64 -19.53
CA ALA A 99 2.69 -5.98 -19.95
C ALA A 99 1.66 -6.59 -18.98
N ARG A 100 1.82 -6.30 -17.70
CA ARG A 100 0.90 -6.69 -16.62
C ARG A 100 0.82 -5.60 -15.57
N VAL A 101 -0.33 -5.54 -14.89
CA VAL A 101 -0.57 -4.60 -13.79
C VAL A 101 -0.91 -5.40 -12.54
N ILE A 102 -0.24 -5.08 -11.43
CA ILE A 102 -0.46 -5.71 -10.13
C ILE A 102 -1.21 -4.73 -9.24
N VAL A 103 -2.26 -5.21 -8.60
CA VAL A 103 -3.00 -4.51 -7.54
C VAL A 103 -3.09 -5.36 -6.29
N MET A 104 -3.34 -4.74 -5.14
CA MET A 104 -3.28 -5.40 -3.84
C MET A 104 -4.66 -5.58 -3.20
N SER A 105 -5.74 -5.20 -3.88
CA SER A 105 -7.12 -5.36 -3.41
C SER A 105 -8.06 -5.65 -4.59
N GLU A 106 -9.12 -6.41 -4.33
CA GLU A 106 -10.19 -6.67 -5.30
C GLU A 106 -10.88 -5.35 -5.72
N TYR A 107 -11.00 -4.42 -4.77
CA TYR A 107 -11.53 -3.09 -5.06
C TYR A 107 -10.70 -2.39 -6.14
N SER A 108 -9.37 -2.37 -6.01
CA SER A 108 -8.49 -1.76 -7.02
C SER A 108 -8.60 -2.44 -8.37
N SER A 109 -8.75 -3.77 -8.40
CA SER A 109 -8.95 -4.53 -9.63
C SER A 109 -10.25 -4.11 -10.35
N ARG A 110 -11.35 -4.01 -9.60
CA ARG A 110 -12.63 -3.52 -10.16
C ARG A 110 -12.53 -2.09 -10.68
N VAL A 111 -11.91 -1.18 -9.93
CA VAL A 111 -11.76 0.21 -10.36
C VAL A 111 -10.91 0.31 -11.64
N LEU A 112 -9.84 -0.50 -11.79
CA LEU A 112 -9.07 -0.53 -13.03
C LEU A 112 -9.89 -0.98 -14.23
N GLN A 113 -10.77 -1.95 -14.05
CA GLN A 113 -11.65 -2.43 -15.12
C GLN A 113 -12.75 -1.39 -15.44
N ASP A 114 -13.46 -0.90 -14.42
CA ASP A 114 -14.66 -0.07 -14.58
C ASP A 114 -14.33 1.38 -15.00
N VAL A 115 -13.26 1.95 -14.44
CA VAL A 115 -12.91 3.38 -14.63
C VAL A 115 -11.87 3.58 -15.72
N PHE A 116 -10.93 2.62 -15.84
CA PHE A 116 -9.80 2.75 -16.76
C PHE A 116 -9.86 1.76 -17.93
N GLY A 117 -10.83 0.83 -17.96
CA GLY A 117 -11.01 -0.13 -19.06
C GLY A 117 -9.86 -1.12 -19.19
N VAL A 118 -9.11 -1.38 -18.12
CA VAL A 118 -8.00 -2.35 -18.16
C VAL A 118 -8.57 -3.76 -18.20
N PRO A 119 -8.21 -4.60 -19.21
CA PRO A 119 -8.71 -5.95 -19.30
C PRO A 119 -8.32 -6.80 -18.07
N ALA A 120 -9.27 -7.63 -17.60
CA ALA A 120 -9.07 -8.44 -16.40
C ALA A 120 -7.84 -9.38 -16.51
N GLU A 121 -7.60 -9.93 -17.71
CA GLU A 121 -6.47 -10.81 -17.99
C GLU A 121 -5.11 -10.10 -17.87
N LYS A 122 -5.08 -8.75 -17.91
CA LYS A 122 -3.87 -7.95 -17.73
C LYS A 122 -3.59 -7.64 -16.24
N ILE A 123 -4.58 -7.86 -15.37
CA ILE A 123 -4.51 -7.53 -13.95
C ILE A 123 -4.13 -8.78 -13.15
N ASP A 124 -3.16 -8.64 -12.26
CA ASP A 124 -2.82 -9.65 -11.26
C ASP A 124 -3.16 -9.10 -9.86
N LEU A 125 -4.00 -9.83 -9.14
CA LEU A 125 -4.26 -9.54 -7.73
C LEU A 125 -3.20 -10.24 -6.87
N ILE A 126 -2.34 -9.45 -6.25
CA ILE A 126 -1.29 -9.94 -5.34
C ILE A 126 -1.40 -9.12 -4.06
N PRO A 127 -1.83 -9.70 -2.94
CA PRO A 127 -2.03 -8.95 -1.71
C PRO A 127 -0.72 -8.34 -1.20
N HIS A 128 -0.83 -7.30 -0.37
CA HIS A 128 0.34 -6.66 0.25
C HIS A 128 1.16 -7.69 1.02
N GLY A 129 2.44 -7.83 0.70
CA GLY A 129 3.35 -8.73 1.40
C GLY A 129 3.51 -8.36 2.87
N ILE A 130 3.58 -9.36 3.73
CA ILE A 130 3.78 -9.21 5.17
C ILE A 130 4.94 -10.05 5.67
N PRO A 131 5.63 -9.66 6.78
CA PRO A 131 6.59 -10.52 7.43
C PRO A 131 5.90 -11.77 8.01
N ASP A 132 6.60 -12.88 8.00
CA ASP A 132 6.12 -14.11 8.65
C ASP A 132 6.42 -14.05 10.14
N LEU A 133 5.46 -13.50 10.89
CA LEU A 133 5.56 -13.38 12.35
C LEU A 133 4.84 -14.54 13.03
N PRO A 134 5.32 -15.02 14.19
CA PRO A 134 4.65 -16.06 14.94
C PRO A 134 3.33 -15.53 15.56
N PHE A 135 2.36 -16.41 15.70
CA PHE A 135 1.14 -16.13 16.47
C PHE A 135 1.42 -16.30 17.96
N VAL A 136 1.65 -15.19 18.64
CA VAL A 136 2.01 -15.18 20.07
C VAL A 136 1.14 -14.18 20.84
N GLU A 137 1.10 -14.35 22.16
CA GLU A 137 0.41 -13.37 23.03
C GLU A 137 1.17 -12.05 23.08
N PRO A 138 0.46 -10.91 23.20
CA PRO A 138 1.07 -9.59 23.25
C PRO A 138 2.12 -9.43 24.35
N ASP A 139 1.92 -10.08 25.49
CA ASP A 139 2.80 -9.98 26.65
C ASP A 139 4.25 -10.42 26.37
N VAL A 140 4.46 -11.29 25.38
CA VAL A 140 5.80 -11.69 24.92
C VAL A 140 6.66 -10.48 24.50
N TYR A 141 6.03 -9.44 23.99
CA TYR A 141 6.73 -8.23 23.51
C TYR A 141 6.66 -7.03 24.47
N LYS A 142 5.68 -7.00 25.38
CA LYS A 142 5.41 -5.85 26.26
C LYS A 142 6.56 -5.53 27.20
N ASP A 143 7.24 -6.55 27.70
CA ASP A 143 8.34 -6.37 28.67
C ASP A 143 9.48 -5.54 28.07
N SER A 144 9.90 -5.87 26.86
CA SER A 144 10.97 -5.15 26.14
C SER A 144 10.62 -3.70 25.77
N LEU A 145 9.33 -3.33 25.85
CA LEU A 145 8.81 -2.01 25.50
C LEU A 145 8.33 -1.22 26.73
N SER A 146 8.55 -1.74 27.95
CA SER A 146 8.05 -1.15 29.22
C SER A 146 6.51 -1.00 29.26
N LEU A 147 5.80 -1.97 28.64
CA LEU A 147 4.34 -2.02 28.54
C LEU A 147 3.73 -3.17 29.36
N THR A 148 4.50 -3.82 30.20
CA THR A 148 4.07 -4.95 31.04
C THR A 148 2.85 -4.57 31.87
N GLY A 149 1.79 -5.40 31.85
CA GLY A 149 0.53 -5.17 32.56
C GLY A 149 -0.38 -4.11 31.93
N LYS A 150 0.00 -3.51 30.80
CA LYS A 150 -0.84 -2.55 30.08
C LYS A 150 -1.73 -3.24 29.05
N ALA A 151 -2.94 -2.71 28.88
CA ALA A 151 -3.80 -3.01 27.73
C ALA A 151 -3.44 -2.03 26.59
N VAL A 152 -2.78 -2.54 25.56
CA VAL A 152 -2.15 -1.71 24.52
C VAL A 152 -3.06 -1.57 23.30
N LEU A 153 -3.54 -0.34 23.07
CA LEU A 153 -4.06 0.06 21.75
C LEU A 153 -2.89 0.63 20.94
N LEU A 154 -2.74 0.24 19.69
CA LEU A 154 -1.66 0.69 18.82
C LEU A 154 -2.18 1.21 17.50
N THR A 155 -1.68 2.37 17.05
CA THR A 155 -1.69 2.77 15.64
C THR A 155 -0.26 2.95 15.17
N PHE A 156 0.10 2.27 14.08
CA PHE A 156 1.42 2.33 13.47
C PHE A 156 1.34 2.97 12.08
N GLY A 157 2.26 3.90 11.79
CA GLY A 157 2.40 4.55 10.48
C GLY A 157 2.80 6.01 10.58
N LEU A 158 3.05 6.65 9.44
CA LEU A 158 3.41 8.06 9.39
C LEU A 158 2.23 8.93 9.86
N LEU A 159 2.52 9.89 10.76
CA LEU A 159 1.50 10.79 11.29
C LEU A 159 1.07 11.80 10.22
N SER A 160 -0.23 11.82 9.95
CA SER A 160 -0.88 12.80 9.08
C SER A 160 -2.37 12.93 9.46
N PRO A 161 -3.01 14.09 9.22
CA PRO A 161 -4.40 14.32 9.65
C PRO A 161 -5.42 13.29 9.14
N ASN A 162 -5.22 12.76 7.92
CA ASN A 162 -6.11 11.76 7.34
C ASN A 162 -6.10 10.39 8.05
N LYS A 163 -5.21 10.19 9.02
CA LYS A 163 -5.10 8.95 9.81
C LYS A 163 -6.01 8.90 11.02
N GLY A 164 -6.59 10.03 11.46
CA GLY A 164 -7.64 10.09 12.47
C GLY A 164 -7.22 9.70 13.90
N PHE A 165 -5.95 9.91 14.27
CA PHE A 165 -5.43 9.61 15.62
C PHE A 165 -6.27 10.27 16.71
N GLU A 166 -6.85 11.44 16.43
CA GLU A 166 -7.73 12.21 17.31
C GLU A 166 -8.91 11.38 17.80
N SER A 167 -9.50 10.56 16.95
CA SER A 167 -10.67 9.74 17.27
C SER A 167 -10.33 8.72 18.36
N VAL A 168 -9.13 8.14 18.35
CA VAL A 168 -8.70 7.20 19.39
C VAL A 168 -8.36 7.94 20.69
N ILE A 169 -7.69 9.10 20.60
CA ILE A 169 -7.40 9.92 21.79
C ILE A 169 -8.71 10.35 22.48
N ARG A 170 -9.74 10.75 21.71
CA ARG A 170 -11.07 11.09 22.25
C ARG A 170 -11.83 9.88 22.82
N ALA A 171 -11.52 8.67 22.38
CA ALA A 171 -12.10 7.45 22.91
C ALA A 171 -11.49 7.03 24.27
N LEU A 172 -10.24 7.43 24.54
CA LEU A 172 -9.48 7.00 25.73
C LEU A 172 -10.16 7.29 27.08
N PRO A 173 -10.74 8.47 27.36
CA PRO A 173 -11.36 8.71 28.66
C PRO A 173 -12.43 7.67 29.01
N ARG A 174 -13.23 7.25 28.01
CA ARG A 174 -14.25 6.21 28.20
C ARG A 174 -13.61 4.83 28.40
N ILE A 175 -12.58 4.50 27.65
CA ILE A 175 -11.84 3.23 27.79
C ILE A 175 -11.21 3.16 29.18
N LEU A 176 -10.51 4.21 29.62
CA LEU A 176 -9.83 4.28 30.90
C LEU A 176 -10.78 4.22 32.12
N SER A 177 -12.03 4.65 31.95
CA SER A 177 -13.03 4.52 33.00
C SER A 177 -13.36 3.07 33.39
N LEU A 178 -13.07 2.10 32.49
CA LEU A 178 -13.30 0.67 32.70
C LEU A 178 -12.00 -0.15 32.70
N HIS A 179 -10.98 0.31 31.97
CA HIS A 179 -9.67 -0.31 31.83
C HIS A 179 -8.58 0.71 32.16
N SER A 180 -8.38 0.99 33.45
CA SER A 180 -7.44 2.01 33.94
C SER A 180 -5.97 1.75 33.56
N ASN A 181 -5.63 0.53 33.13
CA ASN A 181 -4.32 0.16 32.64
C ASN A 181 -4.18 0.30 31.09
N ALA A 182 -5.20 0.79 30.38
CA ALA A 182 -5.12 1.00 28.94
C ALA A 182 -4.11 2.10 28.58
N VAL A 183 -3.41 1.92 27.48
CA VAL A 183 -2.53 2.92 26.89
C VAL A 183 -2.72 2.94 25.37
N TYR A 184 -2.57 4.11 24.78
CA TYR A 184 -2.56 4.27 23.33
C TYR A 184 -1.16 4.60 22.84
N VAL A 185 -0.58 3.70 22.07
CA VAL A 185 0.75 3.86 21.47
C VAL A 185 0.58 4.36 20.03
N ILE A 186 1.15 5.51 19.73
CA ILE A 186 1.23 6.09 18.38
C ILE A 186 2.67 5.93 17.90
N ALA A 187 2.89 5.00 16.96
CA ALA A 187 4.22 4.66 16.49
C ALA A 187 4.45 5.11 15.05
N GLY A 188 5.37 6.07 14.86
CA GLY A 188 5.80 6.58 13.57
C GLY A 188 6.22 8.04 13.63
N ALA A 189 7.03 8.44 12.66
CA ALA A 189 7.42 9.84 12.46
C ALA A 189 6.29 10.63 11.79
N THR A 190 6.34 11.97 11.90
CA THR A 190 5.48 12.85 11.09
C THR A 190 5.74 12.59 9.60
N HIS A 191 4.67 12.51 8.81
CA HIS A 191 4.78 12.27 7.37
C HIS A 191 5.68 13.33 6.71
N PRO A 192 6.65 12.98 5.86
CA PRO A 192 7.63 13.92 5.31
C PRO A 192 7.00 15.17 4.67
N LEU A 193 5.94 15.01 3.87
CA LEU A 193 5.23 16.13 3.25
C LEU A 193 4.49 17.01 4.27
N VAL A 194 3.96 16.43 5.35
CA VAL A 194 3.35 17.19 6.45
C VAL A 194 4.44 17.97 7.20
N ARG A 195 5.54 17.28 7.50
CA ARG A 195 6.68 17.89 8.20
C ARG A 195 7.31 19.04 7.40
N ALA A 196 7.42 18.90 6.08
CA ALA A 196 7.94 19.93 5.21
C ALA A 196 7.05 21.20 5.16
N ARG A 197 5.73 21.04 5.30
CA ARG A 197 4.75 22.14 5.25
C ARG A 197 4.52 22.80 6.61
N GLU A 198 4.42 22.02 7.66
CA GLU A 198 3.89 22.43 8.96
C GLU A 198 4.78 22.04 10.14
N GLY A 199 5.95 21.43 9.88
CA GLY A 199 6.81 20.90 10.96
C GLY A 199 6.13 19.79 11.74
N ASP A 200 6.24 19.85 13.06
CA ASP A 200 5.63 18.87 13.97
C ASP A 200 4.26 19.32 14.52
N ARG A 201 3.67 20.38 13.97
CA ARG A 201 2.41 20.99 14.43
C ARG A 201 1.30 19.99 14.63
N TYR A 202 1.13 19.04 13.70
CA TYR A 202 0.08 18.03 13.84
C TYR A 202 0.28 17.14 15.08
N ARG A 203 1.51 16.71 15.34
CA ARG A 203 1.82 15.95 16.55
C ARG A 203 1.55 16.77 17.82
N ASP A 204 1.96 18.05 17.80
CA ASP A 204 1.75 18.95 18.94
C ASP A 204 0.26 19.16 19.22
N GLN A 205 -0.58 19.19 18.19
CA GLN A 205 -2.04 19.22 18.33
C GLN A 205 -2.58 17.95 18.98
N LEU A 206 -2.09 16.76 18.61
CA LEU A 206 -2.48 15.49 19.23
C LEU A 206 -2.08 15.45 20.71
N GLN A 207 -0.89 15.95 21.05
CA GLN A 207 -0.44 16.06 22.44
C GLN A 207 -1.27 17.06 23.24
N ALA A 208 -1.64 18.20 22.63
CA ALA A 208 -2.52 19.18 23.25
C ALA A 208 -3.92 18.58 23.53
N LEU A 209 -4.47 17.84 22.58
CA LEU A 209 -5.74 17.13 22.75
C LEU A 209 -5.67 16.10 23.90
N ALA A 210 -4.58 15.35 23.99
CA ALA A 210 -4.41 14.39 25.08
C ALA A 210 -4.36 15.08 26.47
N ARG A 211 -3.71 16.25 26.56
CA ARG A 211 -3.71 17.07 27.79
C ARG A 211 -5.09 17.64 28.12
N GLU A 212 -5.80 18.17 27.11
CA GLU A 212 -7.15 18.70 27.26
C GLU A 212 -8.11 17.66 27.86
N LEU A 213 -7.96 16.41 27.41
CA LEU A 213 -8.78 15.29 27.87
C LEU A 213 -8.25 14.60 29.14
N GLY A 214 -7.12 15.05 29.68
CA GLY A 214 -6.50 14.49 30.92
C GLY A 214 -5.94 13.07 30.73
N VAL A 215 -5.54 12.68 29.50
CA VAL A 215 -5.04 11.34 29.17
C VAL A 215 -3.61 11.37 28.60
N GLU A 216 -2.86 12.42 28.85
CA GLU A 216 -1.50 12.60 28.30
C GLU A 216 -0.51 11.53 28.77
N LYS A 217 -0.72 10.93 29.93
CA LYS A 217 0.13 9.86 30.47
C LYS A 217 -0.13 8.50 29.82
N GLU A 218 -1.30 8.33 29.26
CA GLU A 218 -1.77 7.10 28.61
C GLU A 218 -1.57 7.13 27.09
N VAL A 219 -1.14 8.29 26.51
CA VAL A 219 -0.80 8.42 25.10
C VAL A 219 0.73 8.43 24.93
N ILE A 220 1.27 7.38 24.34
CA ILE A 220 2.72 7.19 24.15
C ILE A 220 3.09 7.43 22.69
N PHE A 221 3.95 8.43 22.43
CA PHE A 221 4.43 8.76 21.08
C PHE A 221 5.82 8.18 20.83
N HIS A 222 5.93 7.28 19.84
CA HIS A 222 7.21 6.86 19.28
C HIS A 222 7.49 7.65 17.99
N ASN A 223 8.00 8.89 18.14
CA ASN A 223 8.20 9.84 17.04
C ASN A 223 9.50 9.58 16.27
N ARG A 224 9.63 8.42 15.66
CA ARG A 224 10.78 8.06 14.82
C ARG A 224 10.43 6.97 13.82
N PHE A 225 11.24 6.85 12.80
CA PHE A 225 11.23 5.66 11.97
C PHE A 225 11.71 4.46 12.81
N VAL A 226 11.01 3.35 12.70
CA VAL A 226 11.34 2.12 13.41
C VAL A 226 11.91 1.09 12.43
N SER A 227 12.88 0.31 12.90
CA SER A 227 13.42 -0.81 12.13
C SER A 227 12.36 -1.92 11.98
N PRO A 228 12.50 -2.84 11.01
CA PRO A 228 11.58 -3.97 10.86
C PRO A 228 11.45 -4.82 12.14
N ARG A 229 12.52 -4.96 12.92
CA ARG A 229 12.51 -5.69 14.20
C ARG A 229 11.70 -4.96 15.27
N GLU A 230 11.90 -3.66 15.38
CA GLU A 230 11.13 -2.82 16.33
C GLU A 230 9.65 -2.74 15.92
N MET A 231 9.36 -2.63 14.63
CA MET A 231 7.99 -2.67 14.12
C MET A 231 7.31 -3.99 14.50
N ALA A 232 7.99 -5.13 14.34
CA ALA A 232 7.45 -6.42 14.74
C ALA A 232 7.17 -6.49 16.25
N ALA A 233 8.05 -5.92 17.09
CA ALA A 233 7.84 -5.86 18.53
C ALA A 233 6.67 -4.93 18.91
N LEU A 234 6.58 -3.74 18.32
CA LEU A 234 5.49 -2.79 18.56
C LEU A 234 4.14 -3.39 18.15
N VAL A 235 4.04 -3.91 16.92
CA VAL A 235 2.80 -4.57 16.46
C VAL A 235 2.52 -5.80 17.32
N GLY A 236 3.57 -6.58 17.66
CA GLY A 236 3.47 -7.76 18.53
C GLY A 236 2.90 -7.44 19.90
N SER A 237 3.23 -6.29 20.50
CA SER A 237 2.79 -5.90 21.86
C SER A 237 1.33 -5.41 21.92
N ALA A 238 0.69 -5.12 20.79
CA ALA A 238 -0.66 -4.60 20.76
C ALA A 238 -1.69 -5.67 21.16
N ASP A 239 -2.58 -5.36 22.08
CA ASP A 239 -3.81 -6.12 22.34
C ASP A 239 -4.85 -5.81 21.27
N ILE A 240 -4.95 -4.53 20.88
CA ILE A 240 -5.83 -4.04 19.82
C ILE A 240 -5.04 -3.11 18.90
N TYR A 241 -5.10 -3.38 17.61
CA TYR A 241 -4.58 -2.49 16.59
C TYR A 241 -5.71 -1.62 16.02
N VAL A 242 -5.50 -0.29 15.93
CA VAL A 242 -6.54 0.64 15.50
C VAL A 242 -6.09 1.39 14.25
N THR A 243 -6.91 1.40 13.19
CA THR A 243 -6.71 2.24 11.99
C THR A 243 -7.92 3.13 11.74
N PRO A 244 -7.99 4.30 12.39
CA PRO A 244 -9.19 5.15 12.41
C PRO A 244 -9.19 6.19 11.27
N TYR A 245 -8.81 5.80 10.05
CA TYR A 245 -8.68 6.72 8.92
C TYR A 245 -9.97 7.51 8.69
N CYS A 246 -9.84 8.77 8.23
CA CYS A 246 -10.95 9.72 8.18
C CYS A 246 -11.87 9.55 6.95
N HIS A 247 -11.43 8.83 5.91
CA HIS A 247 -12.20 8.67 4.66
C HIS A 247 -11.98 7.31 4.01
N GLU A 248 -12.90 6.96 3.13
CA GLU A 248 -12.94 5.66 2.47
C GLU A 248 -11.82 5.42 1.43
N ALA A 249 -11.26 6.47 0.86
CA ALA A 249 -10.39 6.42 -0.33
C ALA A 249 -8.96 5.94 -0.02
N GLN A 250 -8.84 4.80 0.66
CA GLN A 250 -7.55 4.14 0.90
C GLN A 250 -7.59 2.75 0.29
N ALA A 251 -7.01 2.62 -0.92
CA ALA A 251 -7.03 1.38 -1.70
C ALA A 251 -6.12 0.29 -1.13
N VAL A 252 -5.04 0.68 -0.43
CA VAL A 252 -4.08 -0.24 0.19
C VAL A 252 -3.57 0.34 1.50
N SER A 253 -3.45 -0.48 2.54
CA SER A 253 -2.83 -0.14 3.82
C SER A 253 -1.85 -1.23 4.25
N GLY A 254 -0.55 -0.97 4.11
CA GLY A 254 0.50 -1.89 4.53
C GLY A 254 0.52 -2.12 6.04
N THR A 255 0.21 -1.08 6.82
CA THR A 255 0.19 -1.16 8.29
C THR A 255 -0.96 -2.03 8.78
N LEU A 256 -2.14 -1.97 8.15
CA LEU A 256 -3.25 -2.87 8.41
C LEU A 256 -2.88 -4.32 8.04
N ALA A 257 -2.27 -4.53 6.86
CA ALA A 257 -1.82 -5.85 6.45
C ALA A 257 -0.84 -6.46 7.46
N TYR A 258 0.08 -5.67 8.00
CA TYR A 258 1.04 -6.13 9.02
C TYR A 258 0.35 -6.50 10.34
N ALA A 259 -0.61 -5.70 10.80
CA ALA A 259 -1.39 -6.00 12.00
C ALA A 259 -2.21 -7.30 11.83
N LEU A 260 -2.83 -7.46 10.65
CA LEU A 260 -3.53 -8.70 10.28
C LEU A 260 -2.57 -9.90 10.31
N GLY A 261 -1.38 -9.73 9.71
CA GLY A 261 -0.32 -10.73 9.65
C GLY A 261 0.23 -11.16 11.00
N ALA A 262 0.28 -10.24 11.94
CA ALA A 262 0.69 -10.50 13.32
C ALA A 262 -0.45 -11.07 14.20
N GLY A 263 -1.64 -11.31 13.62
CA GLY A 263 -2.78 -11.85 14.35
C GLY A 263 -3.25 -10.92 15.46
N LYS A 264 -3.42 -9.64 15.17
CA LYS A 264 -3.96 -8.67 16.14
C LYS A 264 -5.47 -8.61 16.09
N ALA A 265 -6.11 -8.29 17.21
CA ALA A 265 -7.47 -7.81 17.18
C ALA A 265 -7.46 -6.42 16.57
N ILE A 266 -8.35 -6.16 15.60
CA ILE A 266 -8.28 -4.94 14.77
C ILE A 266 -9.60 -4.19 14.87
N ILE A 267 -9.50 -2.88 15.12
CA ILE A 267 -10.59 -1.91 14.97
C ILE A 267 -10.21 -0.99 13.81
N SER A 268 -11.09 -0.78 12.85
CA SER A 268 -10.85 0.08 11.71
C SER A 268 -12.10 0.84 11.29
N THR A 269 -11.91 2.01 10.68
CA THR A 269 -12.96 2.62 9.86
C THR A 269 -13.07 1.86 8.53
N PRO A 270 -14.24 1.92 7.84
CA PRO A 270 -14.51 1.08 6.66
C PRO A 270 -13.92 1.68 5.38
N TYR A 271 -12.64 2.09 5.38
CA TYR A 271 -11.99 2.42 4.11
C TYR A 271 -11.83 1.16 3.25
N TRP A 272 -11.72 1.32 1.95
CA TRP A 272 -11.86 0.23 0.96
C TRP A 272 -11.04 -1.01 1.28
N HIS A 273 -9.75 -0.85 1.59
CA HIS A 273 -8.90 -1.99 1.93
C HIS A 273 -9.28 -2.64 3.26
N ALA A 274 -9.70 -1.85 4.25
CA ALA A 274 -10.13 -2.39 5.55
C ALA A 274 -11.44 -3.16 5.43
N ALA A 275 -12.41 -2.64 4.67
CA ALA A 275 -13.68 -3.32 4.42
C ALA A 275 -13.47 -4.71 3.79
N GLU A 276 -12.48 -4.83 2.87
CA GLU A 276 -12.12 -6.09 2.23
C GLU A 276 -11.36 -7.04 3.16
N LEU A 277 -10.30 -6.54 3.83
CA LEU A 277 -9.44 -7.38 4.65
C LEU A 277 -10.08 -7.86 5.95
N LEU A 278 -10.95 -7.04 6.55
CA LEU A 278 -11.52 -7.29 7.88
C LEU A 278 -12.86 -8.03 7.87
N ASP A 279 -13.34 -8.39 6.70
CA ASP A 279 -14.53 -9.23 6.56
C ASP A 279 -14.39 -10.55 7.31
N ASP A 280 -15.48 -11.33 7.44
CA ASP A 280 -15.52 -12.63 8.12
C ASP A 280 -15.01 -12.61 9.58
N GLY A 281 -15.20 -11.51 10.30
CA GLY A 281 -14.78 -11.39 11.69
C GLY A 281 -13.27 -11.36 11.91
N ARG A 282 -12.50 -10.93 10.88
CA ARG A 282 -11.06 -10.69 10.96
C ARG A 282 -10.73 -9.36 11.62
N GLY A 283 -11.72 -8.47 11.79
CA GLY A 283 -11.65 -7.20 12.48
C GLY A 283 -13.04 -6.64 12.75
N ALA A 284 -13.09 -5.54 13.47
CA ALA A 284 -14.32 -4.77 13.73
C ALA A 284 -14.27 -3.46 12.94
N LEU A 285 -15.33 -3.17 12.18
CA LEU A 285 -15.49 -1.91 11.48
C LEU A 285 -16.37 -0.96 12.29
N VAL A 286 -15.90 0.27 12.47
CA VAL A 286 -16.61 1.36 13.17
C VAL A 286 -16.83 2.53 12.23
N PRO A 287 -17.85 3.39 12.44
CA PRO A 287 -18.06 4.57 11.59
C PRO A 287 -16.84 5.50 11.58
N PHE A 288 -16.70 6.26 10.48
CA PHE A 288 -15.69 7.32 10.41
C PHE A 288 -15.94 8.37 11.48
N GLU A 289 -14.86 8.89 12.08
CA GLU A 289 -14.88 9.98 13.05
C GLU A 289 -15.82 9.74 14.24
N ASP A 290 -15.97 8.48 14.67
CA ASP A 290 -16.82 8.09 15.81
C ASP A 290 -15.98 7.54 17.00
N PRO A 291 -15.49 8.41 17.89
CA PRO A 291 -14.77 7.99 19.08
C PRO A 291 -15.59 7.11 20.02
N ALA A 292 -16.92 7.29 20.06
CA ALA A 292 -17.79 6.49 20.92
C ALA A 292 -17.87 5.03 20.46
N ALA A 293 -17.98 4.81 19.14
CA ALA A 293 -17.94 3.47 18.55
C ALA A 293 -16.57 2.82 18.75
N ILE A 294 -15.46 3.57 18.59
CA ILE A 294 -14.11 3.07 18.89
C ILE A 294 -14.01 2.63 20.35
N ALA A 295 -14.49 3.47 21.29
CA ALA A 295 -14.44 3.16 22.73
C ALA A 295 -15.26 1.91 23.06
N ALA A 296 -16.50 1.83 22.57
CA ALA A 296 -17.38 0.70 22.83
C ALA A 296 -16.78 -0.62 22.32
N THR A 297 -16.25 -0.62 21.08
CA THR A 297 -15.63 -1.80 20.48
C THR A 297 -14.33 -2.19 21.19
N ALA A 298 -13.51 -1.22 21.60
CA ALA A 298 -12.28 -1.49 22.33
C ALA A 298 -12.59 -2.13 23.70
N ILE A 299 -13.56 -1.59 24.43
CA ILE A 299 -14.02 -2.14 25.73
C ILE A 299 -14.53 -3.57 25.53
N GLU A 300 -15.39 -3.80 24.54
CA GLU A 300 -15.91 -5.15 24.25
C GLU A 300 -14.79 -6.17 23.98
N LEU A 301 -13.77 -5.77 23.22
CA LEU A 301 -12.62 -6.64 22.93
C LEU A 301 -11.70 -6.83 24.14
N LEU A 302 -11.58 -5.85 25.03
CA LEU A 302 -10.80 -5.98 26.26
C LEU A 302 -11.52 -6.84 27.29
N ASP A 303 -12.85 -6.75 27.39
CA ASP A 303 -13.68 -7.53 28.32
C ASP A 303 -13.82 -9.01 27.87
N SER A 304 -13.73 -9.30 26.58
CA SER A 304 -13.95 -10.64 26.05
C SER A 304 -12.70 -11.22 25.40
N ASP A 305 -11.92 -11.98 26.17
CA ASP A 305 -10.76 -12.71 25.65
C ASP A 305 -11.17 -13.66 24.51
N ALA A 306 -12.30 -14.34 24.64
CA ALA A 306 -12.81 -15.25 23.63
C ALA A 306 -13.06 -14.57 22.27
N LYS A 307 -13.68 -13.38 22.27
CA LYS A 307 -13.91 -12.59 21.06
C LYS A 307 -12.58 -12.11 20.46
N ARG A 308 -11.71 -11.56 21.31
CA ARG A 308 -10.41 -11.06 20.92
C ARG A 308 -9.56 -12.17 20.29
N GLN A 309 -9.47 -13.33 20.92
CA GLN A 309 -8.72 -14.49 20.40
C GLN A 309 -9.33 -15.05 19.10
N SER A 310 -10.65 -15.13 18.99
CA SER A 310 -11.32 -15.57 17.77
C SER A 310 -10.98 -14.66 16.59
N MET A 311 -11.05 -13.33 16.77
CA MET A 311 -10.70 -12.33 15.76
C MET A 311 -9.22 -12.44 15.36
N ARG A 312 -8.31 -12.49 16.34
CA ARG A 312 -6.87 -12.65 16.15
C ARG A 312 -6.54 -13.89 15.30
N LYS A 313 -7.16 -15.03 15.62
CA LYS A 313 -6.94 -16.30 14.94
C LYS A 313 -7.41 -16.26 13.49
N ARG A 314 -8.59 -15.68 13.23
CA ARG A 314 -9.12 -15.50 11.87
C ARG A 314 -8.21 -14.61 11.04
N ALA A 315 -7.79 -13.46 11.58
CA ALA A 315 -6.85 -12.53 10.94
C ALA A 315 -5.53 -13.24 10.59
N TYR A 316 -4.94 -13.94 11.53
CA TYR A 316 -3.69 -14.65 11.34
C TYR A 316 -3.77 -15.75 10.27
N LEU A 317 -4.78 -16.62 10.33
CA LEU A 317 -4.92 -17.71 9.39
C LEU A 317 -5.17 -17.21 7.96
N TYR A 318 -6.02 -16.21 7.79
CA TYR A 318 -6.27 -15.60 6.48
C TYR A 318 -5.00 -15.00 5.88
N SER A 319 -4.22 -14.31 6.68
CA SER A 319 -3.04 -13.56 6.21
C SER A 319 -1.85 -14.44 5.81
N ARG A 320 -1.86 -15.75 6.09
CA ARG A 320 -0.70 -16.62 5.75
C ARG A 320 -0.39 -16.65 4.26
N GLN A 321 -1.40 -16.50 3.41
CA GLN A 321 -1.20 -16.36 1.96
C GLN A 321 -0.49 -15.05 1.56
N MET A 322 -0.42 -14.07 2.46
CA MET A 322 0.17 -12.75 2.23
C MET A 322 1.66 -12.67 2.63
N VAL A 323 2.23 -13.71 3.28
CA VAL A 323 3.65 -13.68 3.67
C VAL A 323 4.54 -13.48 2.45
N TRP A 324 5.68 -12.76 2.64
CA TRP A 324 6.57 -12.35 1.55
C TRP A 324 6.95 -13.49 0.60
N ASN A 325 7.11 -14.71 1.10
CA ASN A 325 7.43 -15.86 0.24
C ASN A 325 6.29 -16.15 -0.76
N HIS A 326 5.03 -16.12 -0.35
CA HIS A 326 3.88 -16.34 -1.22
C HIS A 326 3.66 -15.15 -2.16
N ALA A 327 3.80 -13.93 -1.64
CA ALA A 327 3.76 -12.73 -2.48
C ALA A 327 4.84 -12.78 -3.56
N ALA A 328 6.10 -13.09 -3.22
CA ALA A 328 7.20 -13.20 -4.17
C ALA A 328 6.93 -14.27 -5.26
N GLN A 329 6.40 -15.44 -4.87
CA GLN A 329 6.02 -16.47 -5.85
C GLN A 329 4.92 -15.96 -6.80
N SER A 330 3.97 -15.17 -6.31
CA SER A 330 2.92 -14.57 -7.15
C SER A 330 3.49 -13.52 -8.10
N TYR A 331 4.42 -12.69 -7.64
CA TYR A 331 5.19 -11.77 -8.48
C TYR A 331 5.96 -12.53 -9.56
N MET A 332 6.66 -13.61 -9.21
CA MET A 332 7.39 -14.42 -10.20
C MET A 332 6.46 -15.01 -11.26
N ARG A 333 5.26 -15.48 -10.89
CA ARG A 333 4.25 -15.93 -11.88
C ARG A 333 3.81 -14.81 -12.81
N SER A 334 3.64 -13.58 -12.30
CA SER A 334 3.33 -12.41 -13.12
C SER A 334 4.46 -12.09 -14.10
N PHE A 335 5.71 -12.13 -13.63
CA PHE A 335 6.91 -11.89 -14.46
C PHE A 335 7.05 -12.90 -15.59
N LEU A 336 6.87 -14.18 -15.30
CA LEU A 336 6.92 -15.24 -16.32
C LEU A 336 5.83 -15.05 -17.39
N ARG A 337 4.61 -14.65 -16.98
CA ARG A 337 3.52 -14.32 -17.93
C ARG A 337 3.85 -13.10 -18.78
N ALA A 338 4.41 -12.04 -18.18
CA ALA A 338 4.82 -10.85 -18.92
C ALA A 338 5.92 -11.15 -19.94
N HIS A 339 6.88 -12.01 -19.57
CA HIS A 339 7.98 -12.43 -20.46
C HIS A 339 7.49 -13.35 -21.60
N ALA A 340 6.63 -14.31 -21.31
CA ALA A 340 6.07 -15.23 -22.30
C ALA A 340 5.25 -14.50 -23.37
N ASN A 341 4.51 -13.46 -23.01
CA ASN A 341 3.73 -12.66 -23.96
C ASN A 341 4.61 -11.92 -24.98
N ARG A 342 5.87 -11.60 -24.64
CA ARG A 342 6.85 -11.02 -25.58
C ARG A 342 7.27 -12.02 -26.67
N LEU A 343 7.29 -13.30 -26.36
CA LEU A 343 7.75 -14.37 -27.26
C LEU A 343 6.65 -14.87 -28.21
N GLN A 344 5.39 -14.47 -28.00
CA GLN A 344 4.32 -14.79 -28.94
C GLN A 344 4.48 -13.90 -30.18
N PRO A 345 4.63 -14.49 -31.42
CA PRO A 345 4.65 -13.68 -32.61
C PRO A 345 3.34 -12.91 -32.71
N VAL A 346 3.43 -11.61 -32.95
CA VAL A 346 2.28 -10.78 -33.27
C VAL A 346 1.73 -11.38 -34.56
N HIS A 347 0.65 -12.14 -34.50
CA HIS A 347 -0.12 -12.50 -35.66
C HIS A 347 -0.73 -11.23 -36.24
N LEU A 348 0.06 -10.49 -37.03
CA LEU A 348 -0.46 -9.46 -37.89
C LEU A 348 -1.46 -10.17 -38.82
N LYS A 349 -2.75 -10.06 -38.54
CA LYS A 349 -3.81 -10.35 -39.48
C LYS A 349 -3.68 -9.29 -40.57
N PHE A 350 -2.81 -9.54 -41.55
CA PHE A 350 -2.94 -8.84 -42.81
C PHE A 350 -4.27 -9.26 -43.42
N PRO A 351 -5.17 -8.32 -43.79
CA PRO A 351 -6.31 -8.69 -44.61
C PRO A 351 -5.73 -9.30 -45.85
N VAL A 352 -5.95 -10.58 -46.06
CA VAL A 352 -5.67 -11.21 -47.37
C VAL A 352 -6.66 -10.57 -48.34
N GLN A 353 -6.22 -9.51 -49.01
CA GLN A 353 -6.92 -9.07 -50.24
C GLN A 353 -6.76 -10.22 -51.23
N THR A 354 -7.87 -10.87 -51.48
CA THR A 354 -8.01 -11.84 -52.57
C THR A 354 -7.63 -11.10 -53.83
N ILE A 355 -6.42 -11.36 -54.36
CA ILE A 355 -6.05 -10.94 -55.73
C ILE A 355 -6.91 -11.82 -56.62
N GLU A 356 -8.08 -11.33 -57.01
CA GLU A 356 -8.82 -11.91 -58.15
C GLU A 356 -7.90 -11.89 -59.38
N ARG A 357 -7.65 -13.06 -59.91
CA ARG A 357 -6.95 -13.25 -61.16
C ARG A 357 -7.71 -12.43 -62.22
N VAL A 358 -7.16 -11.29 -62.62
CA VAL A 358 -7.51 -10.65 -63.88
C VAL A 358 -7.03 -11.63 -64.97
N ALA A 359 -8.00 -12.28 -65.59
CA ALA A 359 -7.78 -13.24 -66.64
C ALA A 359 -6.99 -12.61 -67.78
N ALA A 360 -5.93 -13.30 -68.18
CA ALA A 360 -5.18 -13.05 -69.39
C ALA A 360 -6.09 -13.19 -70.60
N SER A 361 -6.65 -12.10 -71.10
CA SER A 361 -7.39 -12.03 -72.32
C SER A 361 -7.27 -10.69 -73.05
N GLN A 362 -6.06 -10.15 -73.11
CA GLN A 362 -5.73 -9.05 -74.07
C GLN A 362 -4.25 -9.01 -74.35
N LEU A 363 -3.74 -10.08 -74.98
CA LEU A 363 -2.47 -10.02 -75.77
C LEU A 363 -2.56 -10.99 -76.88
N LEU A 364 -3.38 -10.65 -77.86
CA LEU A 364 -3.31 -11.17 -79.23
C LEU A 364 -4.17 -10.24 -80.15
N ARG A 365 -3.58 -9.12 -80.54
CA ARG A 365 -3.86 -8.44 -81.86
C ARG A 365 -2.83 -7.35 -82.08
N VAL A 366 -2.06 -7.61 -83.17
CA VAL A 366 -1.13 -6.84 -83.99
C VAL A 366 0.31 -6.90 -83.55
#